data_c55315d3e9daef88853ea2f614b9ab6b
#
_entry.id   c55315d3e9daef88853ea2f614b9ab6b
#
_cell.length_a   1.000
_cell.length_b   1.000
_cell.length_c   1.000
_cell.angle_alpha   90.00
_cell.angle_beta   90.00
_cell.angle_gamma   90.00
#
_symmetry.space_group_name_H-M   'P 1'
#
loop_
_entity.id
_entity.type
_entity.pdbx_description
1 polymer ?
#
loop_
_entity_poly.entity_id
_entity_poly.type
_entity_poly.pdbx_seq_one_letter_code
_entity_poly.pdbx_strand_id
1 'polypeptide(L)'
;KKYYQANKEKLAEYQRERRKTDSLFKMKRYLSNRTSMAFKKKGYKKNSKTEKMLGISYEKVKKHIGRQFQNGMTWSNYGEWHIDHIIPLSSAKTEAELLKLCHYRNLQPLWAADNMSKGAKIPQVQIQIKL
;
A
#
# COMPACT_ATOMS: atom_id res chain seq x y z
N LYS A 1 -3.96 -5.59 35.44
CA LYS A 1 -4.68 -4.78 34.45
C LYS A 1 -3.96 -3.45 34.15
N LYS A 2 -3.44 -2.77 35.16
CA LYS A 2 -2.71 -1.52 34.98
C LYS A 2 -1.42 -1.74 34.19
N TYR A 3 -0.70 -2.81 34.46
CA TYR A 3 0.53 -3.15 33.73
C TYR A 3 0.26 -3.39 32.26
N TYR A 4 -0.77 -4.17 31.94
CA TYR A 4 -1.15 -4.48 30.57
C TYR A 4 -1.53 -3.21 29.80
N GLN A 5 -2.34 -2.34 30.42
CA GLN A 5 -2.79 -1.10 29.79
C GLN A 5 -1.62 -0.15 29.50
N ALA A 6 -0.68 -0.01 30.45
CA ALA A 6 0.49 0.84 30.27
C ALA A 6 1.37 0.33 29.12
N ASN A 7 1.57 -0.98 29.03
CA ASN A 7 2.37 -1.57 27.94
C ASN A 7 1.68 -1.41 26.58
N LYS A 8 0.37 -1.54 26.54
CA LYS A 8 -0.42 -1.36 25.34
C LYS A 8 -0.28 0.08 24.80
N GLU A 9 -0.35 1.05 25.71
CA GLU A 9 -0.19 2.47 25.35
C GLU A 9 1.22 2.77 24.86
N LYS A 10 2.24 2.24 25.54
CA LYS A 10 3.64 2.41 25.13
C LYS A 10 3.88 1.81 23.77
N LEU A 11 3.34 0.64 23.50
CA LEU A 11 3.48 -0.01 22.19
C LEU A 11 2.81 0.81 21.10
N ALA A 12 1.61 1.32 21.37
CA ALA A 12 0.89 2.15 20.40
C ALA A 12 1.65 3.43 20.11
N GLU A 13 2.24 4.07 21.13
CA GLU A 13 3.05 5.27 20.98
C GLU A 13 4.31 4.99 20.17
N TYR A 14 5.01 3.91 20.47
CA TYR A 14 6.18 3.47 19.73
C TYR A 14 5.86 3.29 18.24
N GLN A 15 4.76 2.62 17.94
CA GLN A 15 4.35 2.40 16.56
C GLN A 15 4.00 3.70 15.84
N ARG A 16 3.37 4.65 16.53
CA ARG A 16 3.06 5.96 15.95
C ARG A 16 4.32 6.73 15.60
N GLU A 17 5.30 6.74 16.51
CA GLU A 17 6.58 7.41 16.27
C GLU A 17 7.33 6.74 15.13
N ARG A 18 7.34 5.41 15.09
CA ARG A 18 8.00 4.67 14.04
C ARG A 18 7.41 4.95 12.67
N ARG A 19 6.09 5.11 12.58
CA ARG A 19 5.44 5.46 11.32
C ARG A 19 5.85 6.85 10.81
N LYS A 20 6.17 7.75 11.73
CA LYS A 20 6.61 9.11 11.36
C LYS A 20 8.03 9.14 10.82
N THR A 21 8.91 8.29 11.35
CA THR A 21 10.34 8.35 11.08
C THR A 21 10.87 7.26 10.16
N ASP A 22 10.12 6.16 9.99
CA ASP A 22 10.54 5.00 9.22
C ASP A 22 9.60 4.81 8.03
N SER A 23 10.04 5.25 6.86
CA SER A 23 9.23 5.18 5.64
C SER A 23 8.93 3.74 5.21
N LEU A 24 9.88 2.82 5.42
CA LEU A 24 9.66 1.40 5.10
C LEU A 24 8.55 0.82 5.98
N PHE A 25 8.59 1.10 7.29
CA PHE A 25 7.56 0.64 8.21
C PHE A 25 6.18 1.20 7.83
N LYS A 26 6.12 2.49 7.51
CA LYS A 26 4.90 3.17 7.09
C LYS A 26 4.33 2.53 5.83
N MET A 27 5.19 2.25 4.85
CA MET A 27 4.80 1.59 3.61
C MET A 27 4.26 0.19 3.86
N LYS A 28 4.94 -0.62 4.67
CA LYS A 28 4.51 -1.97 5.02
C LYS A 28 3.11 -1.96 5.64
N ARG A 29 2.89 -1.07 6.61
CA ARG A 29 1.59 -0.96 7.28
C ARG A 29 0.50 -0.56 6.31
N TYR A 30 0.77 0.41 5.45
CA TYR A 30 -0.19 0.87 4.45
C TYR A 30 -0.59 -0.28 3.50
N LEU A 31 0.38 -0.97 2.93
CA LEU A 31 0.11 -2.03 1.97
C LEU A 31 -0.62 -3.21 2.62
N SER A 32 -0.21 -3.60 3.81
CA SER A 32 -0.88 -4.67 4.54
C SER A 32 -2.34 -4.34 4.84
N ASN A 33 -2.59 -3.13 5.33
CA ASN A 33 -3.94 -2.68 5.66
C ASN A 33 -4.82 -2.57 4.41
N ARG A 34 -4.29 -2.00 3.34
CA ARG A 34 -5.05 -1.84 2.09
C ARG A 34 -5.43 -3.20 1.50
N THR A 35 -4.49 -4.14 1.49
CA THR A 35 -4.74 -5.48 0.97
C THR A 35 -5.79 -6.20 1.80
N SER A 36 -5.66 -6.16 3.13
CA SER A 36 -6.62 -6.80 4.03
C SER A 36 -8.02 -6.22 3.87
N MET A 37 -8.13 -4.90 3.76
CA MET A 37 -9.42 -4.24 3.57
C MET A 37 -10.05 -4.59 2.23
N ALA A 38 -9.25 -4.67 1.17
CA ALA A 38 -9.75 -5.01 -0.16
C ALA A 38 -10.33 -6.43 -0.17
N PHE A 39 -9.65 -7.39 0.43
CA PHE A 39 -10.16 -8.77 0.54
C PHE A 39 -11.43 -8.81 1.37
N LYS A 40 -11.45 -8.14 2.51
CA LYS A 40 -12.60 -8.11 3.40
C LYS A 40 -13.84 -7.53 2.72
N LYS A 41 -13.68 -6.42 1.99
CA LYS A 41 -14.80 -5.78 1.28
C LYS A 41 -15.44 -6.69 0.25
N LYS A 42 -14.64 -7.55 -0.38
CA LYS A 42 -15.16 -8.47 -1.40
C LYS A 42 -15.60 -9.81 -0.83
N GLY A 43 -15.51 -9.97 0.49
CA GLY A 43 -15.91 -11.21 1.16
C GLY A 43 -14.90 -12.34 1.00
N TYR A 44 -13.70 -12.04 0.57
CA TYR A 44 -12.64 -13.04 0.44
C TYR A 44 -11.80 -13.12 1.70
N LYS A 45 -11.29 -14.31 1.99
CA LYS A 45 -10.38 -14.52 3.08
C LYS A 45 -8.93 -14.35 2.59
N LYS A 46 -8.18 -13.48 3.26
CA LYS A 46 -6.78 -13.28 2.94
C LYS A 46 -5.98 -14.46 3.52
N ASN A 47 -5.47 -15.32 2.65
CA ASN A 47 -4.77 -16.55 3.03
C ASN A 47 -3.25 -16.47 2.97
N SER A 48 -2.70 -15.34 2.54
CA SER A 48 -1.26 -15.16 2.41
C SER A 48 -0.82 -13.83 2.99
N LYS A 49 0.47 -13.76 3.36
CA LYS A 49 1.06 -12.49 3.78
C LYS A 49 1.11 -11.53 2.60
N THR A 50 0.99 -10.24 2.88
CA THR A 50 1.01 -9.20 1.85
C THR A 50 2.30 -9.24 1.03
N GLU A 51 3.45 -9.47 1.65
CA GLU A 51 4.73 -9.54 0.94
C GLU A 51 4.72 -10.64 -0.13
N LYS A 52 4.10 -11.77 0.16
CA LYS A 52 3.97 -12.85 -0.82
C LYS A 52 3.08 -12.43 -1.99
N MET A 53 2.01 -11.71 -1.71
CA MET A 53 1.11 -11.21 -2.75
C MET A 53 1.77 -10.16 -3.63
N LEU A 54 2.66 -9.35 -3.05
CA LEU A 54 3.44 -8.35 -3.79
C LEU A 54 4.43 -9.01 -4.75
N GLY A 55 4.89 -10.21 -4.44
CA GLY A 55 5.80 -10.97 -5.30
C GLY A 55 7.28 -10.67 -5.11
N ILE A 56 7.63 -9.66 -4.32
CA ILE A 56 9.01 -9.33 -3.95
C ILE A 56 9.04 -8.81 -2.52
N SER A 57 10.24 -8.65 -1.94
CA SER A 57 10.39 -8.12 -0.59
C SER A 57 9.92 -6.67 -0.50
N TYR A 58 9.54 -6.26 0.70
CA TYR A 58 9.12 -4.86 0.91
C TYR A 58 10.25 -3.88 0.56
N GLU A 59 11.50 -4.25 0.81
CA GLU A 59 12.65 -3.40 0.47
C GLU A 59 12.72 -3.17 -1.03
N LYS A 60 12.47 -4.21 -1.83
CA LYS A 60 12.44 -4.10 -3.29
C LYS A 60 11.22 -3.34 -3.78
N VAL A 61 10.08 -3.49 -3.11
CA VAL A 61 8.89 -2.68 -3.39
C VAL A 61 9.21 -1.20 -3.22
N LYS A 62 9.90 -0.86 -2.13
CA LYS A 62 10.29 0.53 -1.86
C LYS A 62 11.17 1.08 -2.98
N LYS A 63 12.12 0.29 -3.47
CA LYS A 63 12.97 0.69 -4.60
C LYS A 63 12.17 0.87 -5.88
N HIS A 64 11.23 -0.03 -6.14
CA HIS A 64 10.35 0.05 -7.31
C HIS A 64 9.54 1.35 -7.32
N ILE A 65 8.98 1.71 -6.19
CA ILE A 65 8.22 2.96 -6.05
C ILE A 65 9.15 4.17 -6.21
N GLY A 66 10.32 4.13 -5.58
CA GLY A 66 11.30 5.22 -5.67
C GLY A 66 11.77 5.50 -7.08
N ARG A 67 11.89 4.48 -7.92
CA ARG A 67 12.28 4.64 -9.33
C ARG A 67 11.24 5.40 -10.13
N GLN A 68 10.01 5.46 -9.67
CA GLN A 68 8.91 6.13 -10.35
C GLN A 68 8.65 7.54 -9.80
N PHE A 69 9.46 8.02 -8.85
CA PHE A 69 9.25 9.34 -8.25
C PHE A 69 9.18 10.43 -9.29
N GLN A 70 8.13 11.25 -9.17
CA GLN A 70 8.01 12.48 -9.94
C GLN A 70 8.87 13.56 -9.27
N ASN A 71 9.11 14.65 -10.01
CA ASN A 71 9.91 15.74 -9.49
C ASN A 71 9.38 16.25 -8.15
N GLY A 72 10.24 16.31 -7.15
CA GLY A 72 9.88 16.75 -5.80
C GLY A 72 9.48 15.63 -4.83
N MET A 73 9.26 14.41 -5.32
CA MET A 73 8.93 13.29 -4.44
C MET A 73 10.18 12.72 -3.79
N THR A 74 10.11 12.48 -2.51
CA THR A 74 11.14 11.79 -1.73
C THR A 74 10.45 10.89 -0.70
N TRP A 75 11.19 9.96 -0.10
CA TRP A 75 10.64 9.19 1.01
C TRP A 75 10.41 10.05 2.25
N SER A 76 11.13 11.16 2.37
CA SER A 76 10.96 12.10 3.49
C SER A 76 9.61 12.81 3.45
N ASN A 77 9.06 13.04 2.26
CA ASN A 77 7.75 13.69 2.15
C ASN A 77 6.61 12.72 1.82
N TYR A 78 6.81 11.43 2.10
CA TYR A 78 5.75 10.42 2.00
C TYR A 78 4.58 10.85 2.90
N GLY A 79 3.42 11.03 2.29
CA GLY A 79 2.23 11.62 2.91
C GLY A 79 1.75 12.81 2.10
N GLU A 80 2.66 13.59 1.50
CA GLU A 80 2.31 14.58 0.48
C GLU A 80 2.05 13.90 -0.85
N TRP A 81 2.60 12.72 -1.04
CA TRP A 81 2.27 11.79 -2.10
C TRP A 81 1.86 10.47 -1.46
N HIS A 82 1.15 9.64 -2.20
CA HIS A 82 0.64 8.36 -1.71
C HIS A 82 1.04 7.24 -2.65
N ILE A 83 1.05 6.02 -2.12
CA ILE A 83 1.18 4.82 -2.95
C ILE A 83 -0.21 4.53 -3.51
N ASP A 84 -0.29 4.40 -4.82
CA ASP A 84 -1.52 4.19 -5.55
C ASP A 84 -1.46 2.85 -6.29
N HIS A 85 -2.58 2.13 -6.30
CA HIS A 85 -2.75 0.97 -7.18
C HIS A 85 -3.20 1.51 -8.53
N ILE A 86 -2.37 1.31 -9.55
CA ILE A 86 -2.62 1.84 -10.90
C ILE A 86 -4.00 1.39 -11.38
N ILE A 87 -4.27 0.09 -11.27
CA ILE A 87 -5.60 -0.46 -11.47
C ILE A 87 -6.20 -0.66 -10.08
N PRO A 88 -7.32 -0.01 -9.77
CA PRO A 88 -7.88 -0.07 -8.42
C PRO A 88 -8.22 -1.48 -7.98
N LEU A 89 -7.90 -1.83 -6.75
CA LEU A 89 -8.24 -3.14 -6.18
C LEU A 89 -9.75 -3.38 -6.23
N SER A 90 -10.54 -2.33 -6.08
CA SER A 90 -12.01 -2.43 -6.12
C SER A 90 -12.55 -2.89 -7.47
N SER A 91 -11.77 -2.76 -8.55
CA SER A 91 -12.20 -3.17 -9.88
C SER A 91 -12.11 -4.67 -10.13
N ALA A 92 -11.45 -5.43 -9.25
CA ALA A 92 -11.32 -6.88 -9.39
C ALA A 92 -12.70 -7.53 -9.31
N LYS A 93 -12.98 -8.42 -10.26
CA LYS A 93 -14.26 -9.14 -10.31
C LYS A 93 -14.17 -10.52 -9.70
N THR A 94 -12.96 -11.07 -9.58
CA THR A 94 -12.70 -12.38 -8.99
C THR A 94 -11.57 -12.29 -7.99
N GLU A 95 -11.44 -13.31 -7.14
CA GLU A 95 -10.34 -13.39 -6.19
C GLU A 95 -9.00 -13.46 -6.91
N ALA A 96 -8.93 -14.19 -8.02
CA ALA A 96 -7.72 -14.30 -8.82
C ALA A 96 -7.30 -12.93 -9.38
N GLU A 97 -8.25 -12.12 -9.86
CA GLU A 97 -7.96 -10.76 -10.31
C GLU A 97 -7.46 -9.90 -9.17
N LEU A 98 -8.08 -10.00 -7.99
CA LEU A 98 -7.65 -9.22 -6.83
C LEU A 98 -6.20 -9.55 -6.45
N LEU A 99 -5.84 -10.85 -6.46
CA LEU A 99 -4.47 -11.27 -6.19
C LEU A 99 -3.49 -10.67 -7.19
N LYS A 100 -3.85 -10.66 -8.47
CA LYS A 100 -3.00 -10.05 -9.51
C LYS A 100 -2.80 -8.56 -9.28
N LEU A 101 -3.84 -7.85 -8.87
CA LEU A 101 -3.76 -6.41 -8.64
C LEU A 101 -2.96 -6.04 -7.40
N CYS A 102 -2.72 -7.00 -6.51
CA CYS A 102 -1.86 -6.80 -5.34
C CYS A 102 -0.36 -6.89 -5.65
N HIS A 103 0.01 -7.25 -6.88
CA HIS A 103 1.40 -7.38 -7.29
C HIS A 103 2.10 -6.02 -7.31
N TYR A 104 3.41 -6.00 -7.01
CA TYR A 104 4.18 -4.76 -6.90
C TYR A 104 4.16 -3.91 -8.18
N ARG A 105 4.03 -4.54 -9.35
CA ARG A 105 3.99 -3.82 -10.62
C ARG A 105 2.76 -2.94 -10.77
N ASN A 106 1.74 -3.16 -9.96
CA ASN A 106 0.53 -2.34 -9.95
C ASN A 106 0.63 -1.15 -8.98
N LEU A 107 1.83 -0.87 -8.47
CA LEU A 107 2.05 0.22 -7.52
C LEU A 107 2.80 1.37 -8.18
N GLN A 108 2.39 2.60 -7.83
CA GLN A 108 3.05 3.82 -8.27
C GLN A 108 2.91 4.89 -7.20
N PRO A 109 3.85 5.85 -7.15
CA PRO A 109 3.66 7.04 -6.32
C PRO A 109 2.79 8.03 -7.07
N LEU A 110 1.90 8.72 -6.34
CA LEU A 110 1.01 9.70 -6.94
C LEU A 110 0.84 10.84 -5.94
N TRP A 111 0.94 12.10 -6.39
CA TRP A 111 0.69 13.23 -5.50
C TRP A 111 -0.72 13.13 -4.90
N ALA A 112 -0.88 13.54 -3.66
CA ALA A 112 -2.14 13.38 -2.94
C ALA A 112 -3.34 13.94 -3.70
N ALA A 113 -3.19 15.13 -4.31
CA ALA A 113 -4.26 15.74 -5.10
C ALA A 113 -4.63 14.89 -6.31
N ASP A 114 -3.62 14.36 -7.02
CA ASP A 114 -3.85 13.52 -8.19
C ASP A 114 -4.48 12.18 -7.81
N ASN A 115 -4.08 11.63 -6.67
CA ASN A 115 -4.65 10.39 -6.16
C ASN A 115 -6.13 10.56 -5.82
N MET A 116 -6.49 11.66 -5.21
CA MET A 116 -7.89 11.97 -4.90
C MET A 116 -8.72 12.17 -6.18
N SER A 117 -8.16 12.85 -7.18
CA SER A 117 -8.83 13.07 -8.46
C SER A 117 -9.03 11.76 -9.23
N LYS A 118 -8.05 10.85 -9.14
CA LYS A 118 -8.12 9.55 -9.82
C LYS A 118 -9.26 8.70 -9.25
N GLY A 119 -9.41 8.69 -7.91
CA GLY A 119 -10.39 7.83 -7.26
C GLY A 119 -10.24 6.38 -7.72
N ALA A 120 -11.34 5.74 -8.12
CA ALA A 120 -11.34 4.36 -8.60
C ALA A 120 -11.28 4.25 -10.13
N LYS A 121 -10.88 5.30 -10.83
CA LYS A 121 -10.78 5.30 -12.29
C LYS A 121 -9.59 4.44 -12.74
N ILE A 122 -9.79 3.69 -13.83
CA ILE A 122 -8.72 2.92 -14.45
C ILE A 122 -8.09 3.80 -15.55
N PRO A 123 -6.80 4.15 -15.43
CA PRO A 123 -6.15 4.95 -16.47
C PRO A 123 -6.09 4.18 -17.79
N GLN A 124 -6.52 4.80 -18.88
CA GLN A 124 -6.58 4.14 -20.18
C GLN A 124 -5.21 3.65 -20.65
N VAL A 125 -4.18 4.44 -20.40
CA VAL A 125 -2.81 4.09 -20.79
C VAL A 125 -2.21 2.95 -19.99
N GLN A 126 -2.87 2.52 -18.91
CA GLN A 126 -2.38 1.51 -18.00
C GLN A 126 -3.09 0.16 -18.14
N ILE A 127 -3.97 0.03 -19.14
CA ILE A 127 -4.75 -1.20 -19.35
C ILE A 127 -3.86 -2.41 -19.62
N GLN A 128 -2.64 -2.20 -20.09
CA GLN A 128 -1.74 -3.25 -20.52
C GLN A 128 -0.65 -3.60 -19.50
N ILE A 129 -0.85 -3.30 -18.23
CA ILE A 129 0.12 -3.70 -17.20
C ILE A 129 0.16 -5.23 -17.14
N LYS A 130 1.36 -5.76 -17.36
CA LYS A 130 1.60 -7.21 -17.22
C LYS A 130 1.97 -7.51 -15.78
N LEU A 131 1.06 -8.15 -15.09
CA LEU A 131 1.23 -8.53 -13.69
C LEU A 131 1.69 -9.98 -13.56
#